data_792b001d444a9354df6a71bbbeab5634
#
_entry.id   792b001d444a9354df6a71bbbeab5634
#
_cell.length_a   1.000
_cell.length_b   1.000
_cell.length_c   1.000
_cell.angle_alpha   90.00
_cell.angle_beta   90.00
_cell.angle_gamma   90.00
#
_symmetry.space_group_name_H-M   'P 1'
#
loop_
_entity.id
_entity.type
_entity.pdbx_description
1 polymer ?
#
loop_
_entity_poly.entity_id
_entity_poly.type
_entity_poly.pdbx_seq_one_letter_code
_entity_poly.pdbx_strand_id
1 'polypeptide(L)'
;MNWDQSTWESGFYDQQTPSEYFQPQPKPKSKMKRTNYYPSRIGDQVNWLGDYAVKLPIHGPTLGAIAADITASANDAKYGNYVLGTWLSAVRNFSPSTTDAVDDVLTGAGTVAMVLPTFTAPALPAGVTAVLPGTLNRIFALIAKMKLSSAMTEAIATDLGIVGSEATEMAVPKFITEMLQGAGCQCVKHTFYKYNHMGVYIEGRRGTGAWEFLAIDTENPNIDERPLLVTGVREYRMHFWDKGTPNGDWTDVVKVAVSP
;
A
#
# COMPACT_ATOMS: atom_id res chain seq x y z
N MET A 1 13.09 -22.41 83.15
CA MET A 1 11.94 -22.05 82.31
C MET A 1 12.38 -22.10 80.84
N ASN A 2 12.06 -23.19 80.14
CA ASN A 2 12.41 -23.43 78.78
C ASN A 2 11.30 -22.81 77.91
N TRP A 3 11.67 -21.93 76.94
CA TRP A 3 10.81 -21.46 75.90
C TRP A 3 10.94 -22.38 74.71
N ASP A 4 9.83 -23.03 74.42
CA ASP A 4 9.64 -23.95 73.32
C ASP A 4 9.70 -23.23 72.01
N GLN A 5 10.59 -23.66 71.11
CA GLN A 5 10.66 -23.14 69.75
C GLN A 5 9.58 -23.83 68.89
N SER A 6 8.46 -23.20 68.76
CA SER A 6 7.46 -23.65 67.81
C SER A 6 7.96 -23.43 66.39
N THR A 7 8.15 -24.54 65.68
CA THR A 7 8.44 -24.63 64.23
C THR A 7 7.31 -24.01 63.44
N TRP A 8 7.62 -22.95 62.73
CA TRP A 8 6.72 -22.44 61.68
C TRP A 8 6.77 -23.40 60.51
N GLU A 9 5.70 -24.15 60.29
CA GLU A 9 5.48 -24.90 59.08
C GLU A 9 5.40 -23.89 57.92
N SER A 10 6.34 -24.02 57.02
CA SER A 10 6.35 -23.30 55.74
C SER A 10 5.13 -23.74 54.89
N GLY A 11 4.09 -22.90 54.89
CA GLY A 11 2.98 -23.07 53.97
C GLY A 11 3.50 -23.14 52.53
N PHE A 12 3.16 -24.21 51.88
CA PHE A 12 3.33 -24.36 50.43
C PHE A 12 2.59 -23.22 49.75
N TYR A 13 3.32 -22.18 49.35
CA TYR A 13 2.83 -21.31 48.33
C TYR A 13 2.81 -22.12 47.04
N ASP A 14 1.62 -22.50 46.62
CA ASP A 14 1.33 -23.04 45.31
C ASP A 14 1.86 -22.01 44.30
N GLN A 15 3.00 -22.32 43.68
CA GLN A 15 3.53 -21.52 42.57
C GLN A 15 2.58 -21.72 41.40
N GLN A 16 1.54 -20.92 41.35
CA GLN A 16 0.82 -20.71 40.11
C GLN A 16 1.85 -20.22 39.09
N THR A 17 2.25 -21.10 38.21
CA THR A 17 2.98 -20.75 37.01
C THR A 17 2.27 -19.56 36.37
N PRO A 18 2.96 -18.46 36.02
CA PRO A 18 2.35 -17.36 35.29
C PRO A 18 1.67 -17.95 34.08
N SER A 19 0.36 -17.76 33.97
CA SER A 19 -0.35 -18.09 32.73
C SER A 19 0.45 -17.47 31.61
N GLU A 20 0.96 -18.31 30.70
CA GLU A 20 1.58 -17.83 29.47
C GLU A 20 0.59 -16.84 28.84
N TYR A 21 0.90 -15.55 28.94
CA TYR A 21 0.21 -14.54 28.18
C TYR A 21 0.34 -14.98 26.73
N PHE A 22 -0.78 -15.43 26.16
CA PHE A 22 -0.89 -15.80 24.77
C PHE A 22 -0.54 -14.55 23.95
N GLN A 23 0.75 -14.37 23.68
CA GLN A 23 1.22 -13.36 22.75
C GLN A 23 0.69 -13.77 21.38
N PRO A 24 -0.27 -13.04 20.79
CA PRO A 24 -0.71 -13.34 19.45
C PRO A 24 0.51 -13.23 18.54
N GLN A 25 0.96 -14.37 18.02
CA GLN A 25 2.06 -14.44 17.06
C GLN A 25 1.77 -13.43 15.93
N PRO A 26 2.71 -12.56 15.57
CA PRO A 26 2.50 -11.64 14.46
C PRO A 26 2.24 -12.47 13.21
N LYS A 27 0.99 -12.48 12.74
CA LYS A 27 0.60 -13.16 11.51
C LYS A 27 1.50 -12.63 10.39
N PRO A 28 2.14 -13.50 9.60
CA PRO A 28 2.94 -13.04 8.48
C PRO A 28 2.06 -12.15 7.59
N LYS A 29 2.46 -10.90 7.42
CA LYS A 29 1.78 -9.96 6.54
C LYS A 29 1.99 -10.48 5.12
N SER A 30 1.05 -11.27 4.60
CA SER A 30 1.05 -11.61 3.19
C SER A 30 0.91 -10.31 2.42
N LYS A 31 1.95 -9.92 1.68
CA LYS A 31 1.89 -8.77 0.78
C LYS A 31 0.90 -9.13 -0.32
N MET A 32 -0.33 -8.66 -0.18
CA MET A 32 -1.34 -8.78 -1.22
C MET A 32 -0.81 -8.08 -2.48
N LYS A 33 -0.73 -8.80 -3.60
CA LYS A 33 -0.38 -8.22 -4.88
C LYS A 33 -1.53 -7.28 -5.27
N ARG A 34 -1.31 -5.97 -5.18
CA ARG A 34 -2.31 -4.98 -5.58
C ARG A 34 -2.65 -5.16 -7.04
N THR A 35 -3.93 -5.27 -7.34
CA THR A 35 -4.43 -5.22 -8.71
C THR A 35 -4.63 -3.75 -9.08
N ASN A 36 -4.40 -3.41 -10.36
CA ASN A 36 -4.47 -2.03 -10.83
C ASN A 36 -5.87 -1.41 -10.72
N TYR A 37 -6.92 -2.23 -10.61
CA TYR A 37 -8.31 -1.77 -10.53
C TYR A 37 -8.82 -1.61 -9.09
N TYR A 38 -8.13 -2.14 -8.08
CA TYR A 38 -8.57 -2.00 -6.69
C TYR A 38 -8.03 -0.68 -6.09
N PRO A 39 -8.93 0.20 -5.60
CA PRO A 39 -8.52 1.52 -5.12
C PRO A 39 -7.56 1.47 -3.94
N SER A 40 -6.83 2.58 -3.74
CA SER A 40 -5.89 2.70 -2.62
C SER A 40 -6.48 3.38 -1.40
N ARG A 41 -7.50 4.26 -1.60
CA ARG A 41 -8.14 5.02 -0.52
C ARG A 41 -9.30 4.24 0.06
N ILE A 42 -9.47 4.26 1.37
CA ILE A 42 -10.52 3.49 2.07
C ILE A 42 -11.91 3.83 1.56
N GLY A 43 -12.25 5.12 1.36
CA GLY A 43 -13.56 5.52 0.84
C GLY A 43 -13.86 4.91 -0.53
N ASP A 44 -12.87 4.95 -1.45
CA ASP A 44 -13.00 4.37 -2.78
C ASP A 44 -13.10 2.84 -2.72
N GLN A 45 -12.39 2.19 -1.78
CA GLN A 45 -12.49 0.74 -1.53
C GLN A 45 -13.90 0.34 -1.07
N VAL A 46 -14.51 1.12 -0.19
CA VAL A 46 -15.89 0.91 0.27
C VAL A 46 -16.85 0.99 -0.91
N ASN A 47 -16.74 2.03 -1.74
CA ASN A 47 -17.57 2.19 -2.93
C ASN A 47 -17.37 1.02 -3.91
N TRP A 48 -16.12 0.67 -4.21
CA TRP A 48 -15.79 -0.42 -5.13
C TRP A 48 -16.36 -1.76 -4.65
N LEU A 49 -16.23 -2.09 -3.36
CA LEU A 49 -16.77 -3.33 -2.79
C LEU A 49 -18.31 -3.35 -2.84
N GLY A 50 -18.95 -2.20 -2.59
CA GLY A 50 -20.39 -2.06 -2.70
C GLY A 50 -20.89 -2.29 -4.11
N ASP A 51 -20.30 -1.62 -5.09
CA ASP A 51 -20.63 -1.74 -6.51
C ASP A 51 -20.40 -3.17 -7.03
N TYR A 52 -19.24 -3.74 -6.71
CA TYR A 52 -18.92 -5.13 -7.09
C TYR A 52 -19.94 -6.13 -6.54
N ALA A 53 -20.35 -5.99 -5.28
CA ALA A 53 -21.33 -6.88 -4.65
C ALA A 53 -22.70 -6.85 -5.34
N VAL A 54 -23.09 -5.69 -5.88
CA VAL A 54 -24.37 -5.49 -6.60
C VAL A 54 -24.28 -5.99 -8.04
N LYS A 55 -23.16 -5.72 -8.72
CA LYS A 55 -23.00 -5.99 -10.16
C LYS A 55 -22.54 -7.41 -10.47
N LEU A 56 -21.84 -8.07 -9.56
CA LEU A 56 -21.40 -9.45 -9.73
C LEU A 56 -22.55 -10.43 -10.03
N PRO A 57 -23.70 -10.41 -9.32
CA PRO A 57 -24.82 -11.28 -9.65
C PRO A 57 -25.43 -11.02 -11.03
N ILE A 58 -25.28 -9.84 -11.59
CA ILE A 58 -25.79 -9.45 -12.92
C ILE A 58 -24.91 -10.05 -14.01
N HIS A 59 -23.59 -9.85 -13.91
CA HIS A 59 -22.64 -10.21 -14.96
C HIS A 59 -22.01 -11.59 -14.78
N GLY A 60 -21.91 -12.08 -13.54
CA GLY A 60 -21.22 -13.33 -13.19
C GLY A 60 -21.71 -14.54 -13.97
N PRO A 61 -23.03 -14.78 -14.12
CA PRO A 61 -23.54 -15.91 -14.88
C PRO A 61 -23.12 -15.88 -16.37
N THR A 62 -23.17 -14.71 -16.99
CA THR A 62 -22.74 -14.53 -18.39
C THR A 62 -21.24 -14.81 -18.55
N LEU A 63 -20.43 -14.52 -17.52
CA LEU A 63 -18.99 -14.75 -17.52
C LEU A 63 -18.60 -16.18 -17.11
N GLY A 64 -19.58 -17.05 -16.91
CA GLY A 64 -19.36 -18.47 -16.58
C GLY A 64 -19.04 -18.71 -15.08
N ALA A 65 -19.28 -17.74 -14.20
CA ALA A 65 -19.16 -17.96 -12.77
C ALA A 65 -20.35 -18.77 -12.24
N ILE A 66 -20.08 -19.76 -11.38
CA ILE A 66 -21.16 -20.58 -10.78
C ILE A 66 -21.87 -19.81 -9.66
N ALA A 67 -23.15 -20.09 -9.47
CA ALA A 67 -23.99 -19.38 -8.49
C ALA A 67 -23.41 -19.38 -7.07
N ALA A 68 -22.78 -20.47 -6.63
CA ALA A 68 -22.14 -20.57 -5.32
C ALA A 68 -20.95 -19.59 -5.19
N ASP A 69 -20.09 -19.50 -6.20
CA ASP A 69 -18.93 -18.56 -6.21
C ASP A 69 -19.42 -17.11 -6.23
N ILE A 70 -20.47 -16.82 -7.01
CA ILE A 70 -21.10 -15.48 -7.07
C ILE A 70 -21.61 -15.09 -5.69
N THR A 71 -22.39 -15.95 -5.05
CA THR A 71 -22.98 -15.69 -3.73
C THR A 71 -21.89 -15.50 -2.67
N ALA A 72 -20.89 -16.37 -2.64
CA ALA A 72 -19.78 -16.27 -1.69
C ALA A 72 -18.96 -15.00 -1.91
N SER A 73 -18.62 -14.68 -3.15
CA SER A 73 -17.82 -13.48 -3.46
C SER A 73 -18.59 -12.17 -3.22
N ALA A 74 -19.90 -12.16 -3.49
CA ALA A 74 -20.76 -11.02 -3.16
C ALA A 74 -20.85 -10.82 -1.63
N ASN A 75 -20.95 -11.90 -0.85
CA ASN A 75 -20.93 -11.81 0.62
C ASN A 75 -19.55 -11.34 1.13
N ASP A 76 -18.43 -11.83 0.57
CA ASP A 76 -17.09 -11.34 0.86
C ASP A 76 -16.98 -9.83 0.65
N ALA A 77 -17.51 -9.33 -0.45
CA ALA A 77 -17.48 -7.90 -0.77
C ALA A 77 -18.37 -7.07 0.17
N LYS A 78 -19.59 -7.54 0.47
CA LYS A 78 -20.48 -6.88 1.44
C LYS A 78 -19.87 -6.84 2.84
N TYR A 79 -19.25 -7.93 3.27
CA TYR A 79 -18.58 -7.97 4.57
C TYR A 79 -17.35 -7.04 4.61
N GLY A 80 -16.55 -7.02 3.54
CA GLY A 80 -15.41 -6.08 3.40
C GLY A 80 -15.88 -4.62 3.42
N ASN A 81 -16.97 -4.30 2.74
CA ASN A 81 -17.61 -2.98 2.75
C ASN A 81 -18.03 -2.58 4.17
N TYR A 82 -18.71 -3.47 4.90
CA TYR A 82 -19.09 -3.24 6.31
C TYR A 82 -17.86 -2.98 7.19
N VAL A 83 -16.81 -3.80 7.07
CA VAL A 83 -15.62 -3.67 7.92
C VAL A 83 -14.89 -2.35 7.65
N LEU A 84 -14.71 -1.97 6.39
CA LEU A 84 -13.99 -0.73 6.02
C LEU A 84 -14.84 0.53 6.23
N GLY A 85 -16.12 0.47 5.90
CA GLY A 85 -17.03 1.61 5.97
C GLY A 85 -17.61 1.82 7.37
N THR A 86 -18.29 0.82 7.89
CA THR A 86 -19.12 0.96 9.11
C THR A 86 -18.30 0.67 10.36
N TRP A 87 -17.70 -0.52 10.45
CA TRP A 87 -17.02 -0.95 11.67
C TRP A 87 -15.78 -0.11 11.97
N LEU A 88 -14.90 0.10 10.97
CA LEU A 88 -13.69 0.90 11.15
C LEU A 88 -14.00 2.36 11.50
N SER A 89 -15.05 2.92 10.91
CA SER A 89 -15.54 4.28 11.24
C SER A 89 -16.02 4.35 12.68
N ALA A 90 -16.80 3.36 13.14
CA ALA A 90 -17.27 3.30 14.51
C ALA A 90 -16.10 3.22 15.53
N VAL A 91 -15.07 2.39 15.23
CA VAL A 91 -13.87 2.30 16.08
C VAL A 91 -13.12 3.65 16.13
N ARG A 92 -12.96 4.31 14.99
CA ARG A 92 -12.31 5.62 14.92
C ARG A 92 -13.06 6.71 15.67
N ASN A 93 -14.39 6.68 15.61
CA ASN A 93 -15.25 7.63 16.32
C ASN A 93 -15.28 7.35 17.84
N PHE A 94 -15.05 6.09 18.25
CA PHE A 94 -14.96 5.71 19.66
C PHE A 94 -13.61 6.10 20.29
N SER A 95 -12.53 6.14 19.52
CA SER A 95 -11.19 6.44 20.03
C SER A 95 -11.09 7.76 20.82
N PRO A 96 -11.67 8.90 20.36
CA PRO A 96 -11.68 10.13 21.15
C PRO A 96 -12.34 9.99 22.52
N SER A 97 -13.46 9.26 22.62
CA SER A 97 -14.17 9.08 23.89
C SER A 97 -13.35 8.34 24.95
N THR A 98 -12.39 7.52 24.53
CA THR A 98 -11.46 6.87 25.46
C THR A 98 -10.40 7.84 25.99
N THR A 99 -9.94 8.77 25.16
CA THR A 99 -9.00 9.83 25.56
C THR A 99 -9.68 10.81 26.51
N ASP A 100 -10.87 11.26 26.16
CA ASP A 100 -11.68 12.15 27.00
C ASP A 100 -11.95 11.52 28.37
N ALA A 101 -12.27 10.21 28.40
CA ALA A 101 -12.49 9.49 29.65
C ALA A 101 -11.24 9.40 30.52
N VAL A 102 -10.05 9.26 29.92
CA VAL A 102 -8.77 9.28 30.67
C VAL A 102 -8.53 10.66 31.26
N ASP A 103 -8.75 11.70 30.49
CA ASP A 103 -8.56 13.09 30.95
C ASP A 103 -9.54 13.42 32.07
N ASP A 104 -10.82 13.00 31.94
CA ASP A 104 -11.84 13.21 32.98
C ASP A 104 -11.50 12.45 34.28
N VAL A 105 -10.99 11.22 34.20
CA VAL A 105 -10.56 10.46 35.40
C VAL A 105 -9.38 11.13 36.11
N LEU A 106 -8.45 11.69 35.33
CA LEU A 106 -7.21 12.23 35.89
C LEU A 106 -7.35 13.68 36.37
N THR A 107 -8.12 14.50 35.66
CA THR A 107 -8.17 15.97 35.88
C THR A 107 -9.57 16.54 36.00
N GLY A 108 -10.58 15.75 35.74
CA GLY A 108 -11.99 16.17 35.81
C GLY A 108 -12.45 16.47 37.23
N ALA A 109 -13.54 17.22 37.37
CA ALA A 109 -14.21 17.55 38.63
C ALA A 109 -15.60 16.94 38.65
N GLY A 110 -15.87 16.08 39.62
CA GLY A 110 -17.17 15.44 39.73
C GLY A 110 -17.46 14.86 41.10
N THR A 111 -18.72 14.65 41.41
CA THR A 111 -19.20 14.07 42.69
C THR A 111 -19.73 12.63 42.53
N VAL A 112 -19.76 12.11 41.32
CA VAL A 112 -20.27 10.78 40.99
C VAL A 112 -19.14 9.97 40.36
N ALA A 113 -19.04 8.67 40.68
CA ALA A 113 -18.06 7.78 40.10
C ALA A 113 -18.26 7.68 38.57
N MET A 114 -17.17 7.82 37.84
CA MET A 114 -17.17 7.77 36.38
C MET A 114 -17.30 6.32 35.88
N VAL A 115 -18.07 6.14 34.83
CA VAL A 115 -18.17 4.88 34.08
C VAL A 115 -17.38 5.01 32.79
N LEU A 116 -16.40 4.12 32.60
CA LEU A 116 -15.60 4.11 31.38
C LEU A 116 -16.45 3.75 30.16
N PRO A 117 -16.22 4.42 29.02
CA PRO A 117 -16.96 4.13 27.80
C PRO A 117 -16.64 2.72 27.27
N THR A 118 -17.66 2.03 26.78
CA THR A 118 -17.54 0.70 26.19
C THR A 118 -17.83 0.75 24.70
N PHE A 119 -16.97 0.14 23.88
CA PHE A 119 -17.22 0.04 22.45
C PHE A 119 -18.31 -0.99 22.16
N THR A 120 -19.35 -0.56 21.47
CA THR A 120 -20.38 -1.45 20.92
C THR A 120 -20.20 -1.51 19.40
N ALA A 121 -19.86 -2.69 18.88
CA ALA A 121 -19.70 -2.87 17.45
C ALA A 121 -21.06 -2.70 16.73
N PRO A 122 -21.12 -1.97 15.61
CA PRO A 122 -22.32 -1.91 14.78
C PRO A 122 -22.77 -3.30 14.34
N ALA A 123 -24.09 -3.49 14.24
CA ALA A 123 -24.64 -4.74 13.74
C ALA A 123 -24.27 -4.97 12.26
N LEU A 124 -24.10 -6.24 11.87
CA LEU A 124 -23.96 -6.60 10.48
C LEU A 124 -25.21 -6.22 9.68
N PRO A 125 -25.06 -5.73 8.44
CA PRO A 125 -26.21 -5.49 7.57
C PRO A 125 -27.00 -6.77 7.31
N ALA A 126 -28.30 -6.62 7.09
CA ALA A 126 -29.18 -7.76 6.78
C ALA A 126 -28.65 -8.54 5.55
N GLY A 127 -28.63 -9.86 5.65
CA GLY A 127 -28.16 -10.76 4.59
C GLY A 127 -26.63 -10.81 4.41
N VAL A 128 -25.87 -10.19 5.30
CA VAL A 128 -24.40 -10.31 5.34
C VAL A 128 -24.00 -11.26 6.46
N THR A 129 -23.15 -12.21 6.14
CA THR A 129 -22.60 -13.17 7.10
C THR A 129 -21.11 -12.99 7.29
N ALA A 130 -20.61 -13.33 8.48
CA ALA A 130 -19.17 -13.32 8.74
C ALA A 130 -18.42 -14.26 7.78
N VAL A 131 -17.23 -13.85 7.37
CA VAL A 131 -16.42 -14.56 6.37
C VAL A 131 -15.06 -14.95 6.93
N LEU A 132 -14.45 -15.94 6.31
CA LEU A 132 -13.06 -16.30 6.61
C LEU A 132 -12.09 -15.17 6.17
N PRO A 133 -10.93 -15.04 6.81
CA PRO A 133 -9.89 -14.11 6.36
C PRO A 133 -9.51 -14.31 4.90
N GLY A 134 -9.09 -13.23 4.21
CA GLY A 134 -8.65 -13.29 2.81
C GLY A 134 -9.75 -13.02 1.78
N THR A 135 -10.78 -12.25 2.12
CA THR A 135 -11.88 -11.87 1.22
C THR A 135 -11.40 -11.32 -0.12
N LEU A 136 -10.47 -10.37 -0.12
CA LEU A 136 -9.96 -9.76 -1.36
C LEU A 136 -9.22 -10.79 -2.23
N ASN A 137 -8.49 -11.74 -1.64
CA ASN A 137 -7.82 -12.78 -2.41
C ASN A 137 -8.83 -13.67 -3.16
N ARG A 138 -9.95 -14.01 -2.50
CA ARG A 138 -11.04 -14.80 -3.13
C ARG A 138 -11.76 -14.01 -4.21
N ILE A 139 -12.08 -12.74 -3.96
CA ILE A 139 -12.66 -11.83 -4.95
C ILE A 139 -11.75 -11.73 -6.17
N PHE A 140 -10.46 -11.46 -6.00
CA PHE A 140 -9.53 -11.33 -7.12
C PHE A 140 -9.31 -12.64 -7.87
N ALA A 141 -9.35 -13.78 -7.19
CA ALA A 141 -9.28 -15.09 -7.84
C ALA A 141 -10.50 -15.33 -8.74
N LEU A 142 -11.70 -14.97 -8.29
CA LEU A 142 -12.91 -15.07 -9.10
C LEU A 142 -12.87 -14.12 -10.30
N ILE A 143 -12.45 -12.85 -10.08
CA ILE A 143 -12.27 -11.88 -11.16
C ILE A 143 -11.27 -12.39 -12.21
N ALA A 144 -10.14 -12.97 -11.77
CA ALA A 144 -9.16 -13.54 -12.69
C ALA A 144 -9.77 -14.65 -13.57
N LYS A 145 -10.61 -15.52 -13.00
CA LYS A 145 -11.35 -16.54 -13.77
C LYS A 145 -12.33 -15.89 -14.77
N MET A 146 -13.13 -14.91 -14.33
CA MET A 146 -14.11 -14.24 -15.19
C MET A 146 -13.45 -13.49 -16.35
N LYS A 147 -12.26 -12.92 -16.16
CA LYS A 147 -11.49 -12.24 -17.22
C LYS A 147 -11.03 -13.19 -18.34
N LEU A 148 -10.99 -14.49 -18.11
CA LEU A 148 -10.68 -15.50 -19.14
C LEU A 148 -11.89 -15.88 -19.99
N SER A 149 -13.09 -15.43 -19.63
CA SER A 149 -14.31 -15.71 -20.38
C SER A 149 -14.32 -14.99 -21.72
N SER A 150 -14.71 -15.70 -22.80
CA SER A 150 -14.92 -15.10 -24.12
C SER A 150 -16.08 -14.10 -24.16
N ALA A 151 -16.96 -14.13 -23.15
CA ALA A 151 -18.06 -13.18 -22.99
C ALA A 151 -17.65 -11.88 -22.25
N MET A 152 -16.40 -11.77 -21.80
CA MET A 152 -15.89 -10.55 -21.16
C MET A 152 -15.76 -9.45 -22.20
N THR A 153 -16.46 -8.36 -21.99
CA THR A 153 -16.37 -7.14 -22.82
C THR A 153 -15.84 -5.99 -21.96
N GLU A 154 -15.30 -4.95 -22.61
CA GLU A 154 -14.87 -3.74 -21.93
C GLU A 154 -16.00 -3.08 -21.12
N ALA A 155 -17.21 -3.07 -21.68
CA ALA A 155 -18.39 -2.54 -21.00
C ALA A 155 -18.69 -3.29 -19.68
N ILE A 156 -18.66 -4.63 -19.70
CA ILE A 156 -18.84 -5.45 -18.51
C ILE A 156 -17.70 -5.24 -17.49
N ALA A 157 -16.47 -5.19 -17.97
CA ALA A 157 -15.32 -4.96 -17.12
C ALA A 157 -15.35 -3.58 -16.44
N THR A 158 -15.79 -2.55 -17.18
CA THR A 158 -15.98 -1.19 -16.67
C THR A 158 -17.09 -1.14 -15.64
N ASP A 159 -18.23 -1.76 -15.92
CA ASP A 159 -19.35 -1.79 -14.99
C ASP A 159 -19.02 -2.53 -13.69
N LEU A 160 -18.30 -3.64 -13.77
CA LEU A 160 -17.78 -4.35 -12.58
C LEU A 160 -16.66 -3.61 -11.84
N GLY A 161 -16.14 -2.50 -12.40
CA GLY A 161 -15.01 -1.75 -11.82
C GLY A 161 -13.69 -2.54 -11.82
N ILE A 162 -13.50 -3.46 -12.79
CA ILE A 162 -12.34 -4.33 -12.87
C ILE A 162 -11.41 -4.00 -14.06
N VAL A 163 -11.68 -2.90 -14.76
CA VAL A 163 -10.73 -2.29 -15.69
C VAL A 163 -9.64 -1.64 -14.83
N GLY A 164 -8.40 -2.08 -15.00
CA GLY A 164 -7.26 -1.36 -14.41
C GLY A 164 -7.22 0.03 -15.03
N SER A 165 -6.85 1.04 -14.24
CA SER A 165 -6.40 2.27 -14.88
C SER A 165 -5.30 1.86 -15.86
N GLU A 166 -5.49 2.13 -17.13
CA GLU A 166 -4.40 2.05 -18.08
C GLU A 166 -3.29 2.89 -17.47
N ALA A 167 -2.18 2.27 -17.16
CA ALA A 167 -0.98 3.02 -16.91
C ALA A 167 -0.76 3.76 -18.23
N THR A 168 -1.02 5.07 -18.23
CA THR A 168 -0.69 5.91 -19.39
C THR A 168 0.76 5.57 -19.69
N GLU A 169 1.01 4.90 -20.82
CA GLU A 169 2.37 4.62 -21.23
C GLU A 169 3.04 5.97 -21.37
N MET A 170 3.92 6.28 -20.46
CA MET A 170 4.69 7.52 -20.53
C MET A 170 5.66 7.34 -21.68
N ALA A 171 5.58 8.26 -22.66
CA ALA A 171 6.46 8.22 -23.82
C ALA A 171 7.93 8.48 -23.45
N VAL A 172 8.17 9.14 -22.31
CA VAL A 172 9.51 9.52 -21.83
C VAL A 172 9.65 9.29 -20.32
N PRO A 173 10.84 8.97 -19.80
CA PRO A 173 11.11 8.95 -18.37
C PRO A 173 11.02 10.37 -17.79
N LYS A 174 10.57 10.48 -16.55
CA LYS A 174 10.70 11.73 -15.80
C LYS A 174 11.97 11.69 -14.98
N PHE A 175 12.77 12.75 -14.97
CA PHE A 175 13.93 12.84 -14.12
C PHE A 175 14.15 14.24 -13.53
N ILE A 176 14.89 14.26 -12.42
CA ILE A 176 15.27 15.46 -11.68
C ILE A 176 16.77 15.40 -11.49
N THR A 177 17.43 16.55 -11.62
CA THR A 177 18.88 16.70 -11.42
C THR A 177 19.17 17.51 -10.17
N GLU A 178 20.15 17.06 -9.38
CA GLU A 178 20.66 17.76 -8.21
C GLU A 178 22.18 17.85 -8.31
N MET A 179 22.76 18.99 -7.91
CA MET A 179 24.21 19.12 -7.78
C MET A 179 24.66 18.54 -6.44
N LEU A 180 25.72 17.74 -6.48
CA LEU A 180 26.40 17.24 -5.30
C LEU A 180 27.85 17.75 -5.30
N GLN A 181 28.40 17.99 -4.11
CA GLN A 181 29.82 18.26 -3.96
C GLN A 181 30.59 16.95 -3.92
N GLY A 182 31.38 16.68 -4.93
CA GLY A 182 32.30 15.53 -4.99
C GLY A 182 33.70 15.86 -4.44
N ALA A 183 34.58 14.87 -4.43
CA ALA A 183 35.93 14.99 -3.84
C ALA A 183 36.90 15.92 -4.61
N GLY A 184 36.57 16.38 -5.79
CA GLY A 184 37.45 17.25 -6.61
C GLY A 184 36.69 18.10 -7.63
N CYS A 185 35.38 17.93 -7.72
CA CYS A 185 34.52 18.71 -8.60
C CYS A 185 33.06 18.52 -8.18
N GLN A 186 32.18 19.35 -8.70
CA GLN A 186 30.75 19.13 -8.57
C GLN A 186 30.30 17.96 -9.45
N CYS A 187 29.49 17.07 -8.88
CA CYS A 187 28.85 15.94 -9.55
C CYS A 187 27.38 16.26 -9.80
N VAL A 188 26.76 15.57 -10.75
CA VAL A 188 25.34 15.72 -11.04
C VAL A 188 24.62 14.41 -10.75
N LYS A 189 23.71 14.45 -9.78
CA LYS A 189 22.86 13.31 -9.42
C LYS A 189 21.58 13.39 -10.22
N HIS A 190 21.20 12.28 -10.83
CA HIS A 190 19.97 12.09 -11.57
C HIS A 190 19.05 11.15 -10.80
N THR A 191 17.88 11.62 -10.37
CA THR A 191 16.82 10.78 -9.84
C THR A 191 15.75 10.64 -10.91
N PHE A 192 15.45 9.43 -11.35
CA PHE A 192 14.56 9.18 -12.48
C PHE A 192 13.40 8.25 -12.13
N TYR A 193 12.32 8.35 -12.89
CA TYR A 193 11.13 7.50 -12.77
C TYR A 193 11.01 6.67 -14.05
N LYS A 194 11.30 5.39 -13.92
CA LYS A 194 11.26 4.43 -15.04
C LYS A 194 9.88 3.81 -15.28
N TYR A 195 8.89 4.14 -14.45
CA TYR A 195 7.55 3.57 -14.49
C TYR A 195 7.58 2.03 -14.54
N ASN A 196 7.08 1.40 -15.62
CA ASN A 196 7.09 -0.05 -15.79
C ASN A 196 8.26 -0.55 -16.67
N HIS A 197 9.17 0.34 -17.10
CA HIS A 197 10.32 0.01 -17.92
C HIS A 197 11.47 -0.60 -17.09
N MET A 198 12.37 -1.32 -17.73
CA MET A 198 13.50 -1.98 -17.05
C MET A 198 14.48 -0.95 -16.48
N GLY A 199 14.75 0.13 -17.22
CA GLY A 199 15.69 1.16 -16.83
C GLY A 199 15.56 2.41 -17.68
N VAL A 200 16.61 3.24 -17.63
CA VAL A 200 16.77 4.43 -18.46
C VAL A 200 18.13 4.41 -19.15
N TYR A 201 18.17 4.91 -20.37
CA TYR A 201 19.38 5.19 -21.13
C TYR A 201 19.66 6.69 -21.03
N ILE A 202 20.84 7.06 -20.58
CA ILE A 202 21.21 8.43 -20.23
C ILE A 202 22.29 8.91 -21.18
N GLU A 203 22.07 10.06 -21.76
CA GLU A 203 23.10 10.83 -22.49
C GLU A 203 23.35 12.18 -21.84
N GLY A 204 24.59 12.62 -21.95
CA GLY A 204 24.99 13.94 -21.52
C GLY A 204 25.90 14.60 -22.54
N ARG A 205 25.96 15.93 -22.51
CA ARG A 205 26.94 16.69 -23.28
C ARG A 205 27.43 17.93 -22.51
N ARG A 206 28.54 18.49 -22.97
CA ARG A 206 29.11 19.74 -22.43
C ARG A 206 28.81 20.88 -23.41
N GLY A 207 28.06 21.87 -22.96
CA GLY A 207 27.67 22.99 -23.80
C GLY A 207 27.00 22.54 -25.10
N THR A 208 27.54 22.96 -26.26
CA THR A 208 27.04 22.61 -27.60
C THR A 208 27.74 21.38 -28.22
N GLY A 209 28.50 20.60 -27.43
CA GLY A 209 29.20 19.41 -27.89
C GLY A 209 28.27 18.29 -28.36
N ALA A 210 28.85 17.21 -28.86
CA ALA A 210 28.09 16.02 -29.23
C ALA A 210 27.48 15.34 -27.97
N TRP A 211 26.37 14.64 -28.15
CA TRP A 211 25.79 13.78 -27.12
C TRP A 211 26.69 12.56 -26.92
N GLU A 212 26.98 12.29 -25.67
CA GLU A 212 27.80 11.16 -25.23
C GLU A 212 26.96 10.24 -24.37
N PHE A 213 27.10 8.94 -24.60
CA PHE A 213 26.52 7.93 -23.72
C PHE A 213 27.13 8.03 -22.33
N LEU A 214 26.28 8.04 -21.29
CA LEU A 214 26.71 8.05 -19.89
C LEU A 214 26.49 6.71 -19.23
N ALA A 215 25.26 6.24 -19.22
CA ALA A 215 24.88 5.04 -18.50
C ALA A 215 23.59 4.43 -19.04
N ILE A 216 23.41 3.14 -18.77
CA ILE A 216 22.13 2.46 -18.71
C ILE A 216 21.91 2.13 -17.24
N ASP A 217 20.86 2.69 -16.65
CA ASP A 217 20.63 2.55 -15.22
C ASP A 217 19.25 1.96 -14.91
N THR A 218 19.25 0.93 -14.10
CA THR A 218 18.01 0.24 -13.65
C THR A 218 17.63 0.62 -12.23
N GLU A 219 18.53 1.30 -11.50
CA GLU A 219 18.36 1.70 -10.11
C GLU A 219 18.66 3.19 -9.91
N ASN A 220 18.01 3.81 -8.96
CA ASN A 220 18.23 5.20 -8.57
C ASN A 220 19.20 5.33 -7.39
N PRO A 221 19.97 6.41 -7.35
CA PRO A 221 20.19 7.44 -8.38
C PRO A 221 21.36 7.10 -9.30
N ASN A 222 21.41 7.72 -10.49
CA ASN A 222 22.63 7.80 -11.30
C ASN A 222 23.43 9.04 -10.90
N ILE A 223 24.78 8.96 -10.85
CA ILE A 223 25.65 10.10 -10.51
C ILE A 223 26.69 10.27 -11.62
N ASP A 224 26.68 11.44 -12.26
CA ASP A 224 27.70 11.82 -13.21
C ASP A 224 28.87 12.51 -12.47
N GLU A 225 29.93 11.75 -12.24
CA GLU A 225 31.15 12.18 -11.53
C GLU A 225 32.25 12.69 -12.47
N ARG A 226 31.99 12.82 -13.76
CA ARG A 226 33.01 13.24 -14.73
C ARG A 226 33.54 14.66 -14.37
N PRO A 227 34.85 14.85 -14.22
CA PRO A 227 35.39 16.15 -13.80
C PRO A 227 35.23 17.22 -14.87
N LEU A 228 35.03 18.45 -14.45
CA LEU A 228 35.16 19.66 -15.27
C LEU A 228 36.38 20.43 -14.83
N LEU A 229 37.21 20.85 -15.79
CA LEU A 229 38.39 21.67 -15.53
C LEU A 229 38.07 23.17 -15.42
N VAL A 230 36.90 23.55 -15.94
CA VAL A 230 36.39 24.92 -15.91
C VAL A 230 34.88 24.88 -15.70
N THR A 231 34.35 25.92 -15.05
CA THR A 231 32.89 26.07 -14.91
C THR A 231 32.20 26.00 -16.27
N GLY A 232 31.15 25.19 -16.37
CA GLY A 232 30.43 24.98 -17.61
C GLY A 232 29.03 24.43 -17.42
N VAL A 233 28.29 24.34 -18.52
CA VAL A 233 26.95 23.75 -18.54
C VAL A 233 27.03 22.33 -19.02
N ARG A 234 26.43 21.43 -18.29
CA ARG A 234 26.13 20.06 -18.73
C ARG A 234 24.67 19.97 -19.10
N GLU A 235 24.37 19.26 -20.16
CA GLU A 235 23.03 18.99 -20.61
C GLU A 235 22.79 17.48 -20.61
N TYR A 236 21.59 17.08 -20.24
CA TYR A 236 21.21 15.69 -20.10
C TYR A 236 19.86 15.42 -20.76
N ARG A 237 19.72 14.20 -21.32
CA ARG A 237 18.47 13.66 -21.83
C ARG A 237 18.42 12.16 -21.58
N MET A 238 17.23 11.59 -21.52
CA MET A 238 16.99 10.19 -21.22
C MET A 238 15.97 9.56 -22.14
N HIS A 239 16.11 8.26 -22.40
CA HIS A 239 15.07 7.36 -22.94
C HIS A 239 14.74 6.30 -21.91
N PHE A 240 13.64 5.60 -22.08
CA PHE A 240 13.47 4.29 -21.46
C PHE A 240 14.43 3.25 -22.04
N TRP A 241 14.74 2.24 -21.24
CA TRP A 241 15.54 1.10 -21.65
C TRP A 241 14.82 -0.20 -21.36
N ASP A 242 14.56 -1.01 -22.42
CA ASP A 242 13.88 -2.30 -22.30
C ASP A 242 14.56 -3.33 -23.20
N LYS A 243 14.70 -4.55 -22.67
CA LYS A 243 15.20 -5.72 -23.42
C LYS A 243 16.45 -5.48 -24.26
N GLY A 244 17.33 -4.62 -23.78
CA GLY A 244 18.61 -4.36 -24.41
C GLY A 244 18.61 -3.23 -25.47
N THR A 245 17.52 -2.47 -25.61
CA THR A 245 17.39 -1.36 -26.58
C THR A 245 16.75 -0.13 -25.96
N PRO A 246 17.10 1.09 -26.42
CA PRO A 246 16.36 2.30 -26.10
C PRO A 246 14.92 2.19 -26.60
N ASN A 247 13.98 2.68 -25.77
CA ASN A 247 12.55 2.66 -26.05
C ASN A 247 11.90 4.01 -25.73
N GLY A 248 10.91 4.42 -26.53
CA GLY A 248 10.22 5.70 -26.38
C GLY A 248 11.00 6.88 -26.94
N ASP A 249 10.51 8.07 -26.64
CA ASP A 249 11.09 9.33 -27.10
C ASP A 249 12.17 9.85 -26.13
N TRP A 250 12.97 10.82 -26.59
CA TRP A 250 13.87 11.55 -25.72
C TRP A 250 13.09 12.51 -24.82
N THR A 251 13.53 12.61 -23.56
CA THR A 251 13.08 13.68 -22.67
C THR A 251 13.51 15.04 -23.20
N ASP A 252 12.86 16.09 -22.69
CA ASP A 252 13.41 17.44 -22.80
C ASP A 252 14.82 17.49 -22.19
N VAL A 253 15.64 18.39 -22.75
CA VAL A 253 17.03 18.59 -22.30
C VAL A 253 17.04 19.37 -20.99
N VAL A 254 17.61 18.76 -19.96
CA VAL A 254 17.86 19.43 -18.66
C VAL A 254 19.30 19.97 -18.63
N LYS A 255 19.45 21.22 -18.23
CA LYS A 255 20.72 21.95 -18.15
C LYS A 255 21.13 22.18 -16.72
N VAL A 256 22.37 21.90 -16.40
CA VAL A 256 22.95 22.10 -15.06
C VAL A 256 24.28 22.83 -15.17
N ALA A 257 24.44 23.94 -14.47
CA ALA A 257 25.73 24.62 -14.35
C ALA A 257 26.59 23.88 -13.31
N VAL A 258 27.79 23.49 -13.69
CA VAL A 258 28.72 22.70 -12.85
C VAL A 258 30.05 23.40 -12.79
N SER A 259 30.66 23.44 -11.60
CA SER A 259 32.00 24.02 -11.34
C SER A 259 33.00 22.93 -11.00
N PRO A 260 34.32 23.21 -11.21
CA PRO A 260 35.41 22.35 -10.77
C PRO A 260 35.34 22.01 -9.29
#